data_613e5c5881e33d09d12f45d41192a125
#
_entry.id   613e5c5881e33d09d12f45d41192a125
#
_cell.length_a   1.000
_cell.length_b   1.000
_cell.length_c   1.000
_cell.angle_alpha   90.00
_cell.angle_beta   90.00
_cell.angle_gamma   90.00
#
_symmetry.space_group_name_H-M   'P 1'
#
loop_
_entity.id
_entity.type
_entity.pdbx_description
1 polymer ?
#
loop_
_entity_poly.entity_id
_entity_poly.type
_entity_poly.pdbx_seq_one_letter_code
_entity_poly.pdbx_strand_id
1 'polypeptide(L)'
;GVYDLSEEHLSYFFSNRQNDPLGNTSDDKNLVLGDYHYVGGNDRMAAIFLSTWSGMTTEDDVPLPTDSSHRQNLTIQIPDSKAYNAVAYLKNASFSKYSKERMKEMLLNDHAVSIMLCMYESYANPDTAAYCYPVEKSSSITPNHVVTVVGWDDTYSKNNFLPASNVTSDGAWIIK
;
A
#
# COMPACT_ATOMS: atom_id res chain seq x y z
N GLY A 1 16.62 -12.77 4.27
CA GLY A 1 16.59 -11.63 5.14
C GLY A 1 15.34 -10.83 4.80
N VAL A 2 14.58 -10.54 5.77
CA VAL A 2 13.37 -9.75 5.57
C VAL A 2 13.69 -8.38 6.16
N TYR A 3 13.68 -7.36 5.31
CA TYR A 3 13.74 -5.99 5.77
C TYR A 3 12.33 -5.55 6.13
N ASP A 4 12.20 -4.88 7.25
CA ASP A 4 11.03 -4.04 7.56
C ASP A 4 11.28 -2.68 6.89
N LEU A 5 10.54 -2.40 5.82
CA LEU A 5 10.76 -1.20 5.01
C LEU A 5 9.90 -0.05 5.53
N SER A 6 10.50 1.14 5.59
CA SER A 6 9.88 2.33 6.17
C SER A 6 8.76 2.91 5.31
N GLU A 7 7.55 2.92 5.80
CA GLU A 7 6.41 3.66 5.22
C GLU A 7 6.62 5.18 5.32
N GLU A 8 7.25 5.62 6.40
CA GLU A 8 7.57 7.05 6.61
C GLU A 8 8.53 7.55 5.55
N HIS A 9 9.57 6.80 5.23
CA HIS A 9 10.52 7.15 4.17
C HIS A 9 9.80 7.34 2.83
N LEU A 10 8.95 6.39 2.45
CA LEU A 10 8.18 6.46 1.21
C LEU A 10 7.28 7.70 1.18
N SER A 11 6.51 7.92 2.24
CA SER A 11 5.53 9.01 2.32
C SER A 11 6.21 10.38 2.35
N TYR A 12 7.26 10.52 3.15
CA TYR A 12 7.99 11.77 3.29
C TYR A 12 8.67 12.19 1.99
N PHE A 13 9.50 11.33 1.42
CA PHE A 13 10.30 11.70 0.24
C PHE A 13 9.49 11.70 -1.05
N PHE A 14 8.36 11.02 -1.11
CA PHE A 14 7.39 11.22 -2.18
C PHE A 14 6.83 12.66 -2.16
N SER A 15 6.54 13.17 -0.96
CA SER A 15 5.87 14.45 -0.77
C SER A 15 6.83 15.65 -0.63
N ASN A 16 8.02 15.41 -0.05
CA ASN A 16 9.00 16.45 0.34
C ASN A 16 10.36 16.25 -0.32
N ARG A 17 10.41 15.78 -1.53
CA ARG A 17 11.66 15.60 -2.24
C ARG A 17 12.38 16.92 -2.41
N GLN A 18 13.53 17.11 -1.73
CA GLN A 18 14.19 18.41 -1.67
C GLN A 18 15.44 18.50 -2.54
N ASN A 19 16.38 17.57 -2.42
CA ASN A 19 17.64 17.67 -3.15
C ASN A 19 18.07 16.30 -3.67
N ASP A 20 18.15 16.17 -4.97
CA ASP A 20 18.83 15.08 -5.63
C ASP A 20 20.34 15.24 -5.48
N PRO A 21 21.10 14.19 -5.06
CA PRO A 21 22.56 14.22 -5.09
C PRO A 21 23.14 14.55 -6.46
N LEU A 22 22.39 14.33 -7.53
CA LEU A 22 22.74 14.69 -8.90
C LEU A 22 22.39 16.15 -9.27
N GLY A 23 21.75 16.90 -8.38
CA GLY A 23 21.47 18.32 -8.54
C GLY A 23 20.34 18.66 -9.52
N ASN A 24 19.54 17.67 -9.95
CA ASN A 24 18.58 17.86 -11.04
C ASN A 24 17.12 18.07 -10.59
N THR A 25 16.83 18.15 -9.29
CA THR A 25 15.47 18.05 -8.76
C THR A 25 14.95 19.27 -8.03
N SER A 26 15.59 20.43 -8.17
CA SER A 26 15.12 21.66 -7.52
C SER A 26 13.69 22.04 -7.92
N ASP A 27 13.22 21.57 -9.07
CA ASP A 27 11.91 21.89 -9.62
C ASP A 27 10.91 20.72 -9.55
N ASP A 28 11.36 19.52 -9.16
CA ASP A 28 10.53 18.30 -9.13
C ASP A 28 9.82 18.07 -7.78
N LYS A 29 9.53 19.13 -7.05
CA LYS A 29 8.88 19.04 -5.75
C LYS A 29 7.40 18.69 -5.94
N ASN A 30 7.02 17.50 -5.53
CA ASN A 30 5.61 17.23 -5.21
C ASN A 30 5.25 18.01 -3.95
N LEU A 31 4.74 19.21 -4.15
CA LEU A 31 4.24 20.03 -3.05
C LEU A 31 2.91 19.44 -2.60
N VAL A 32 2.95 18.56 -1.62
CA VAL A 32 1.77 18.27 -0.82
C VAL A 32 1.58 19.45 0.12
N LEU A 33 0.54 20.24 -0.15
CA LEU A 33 0.13 21.29 0.77
C LEU A 33 -0.59 20.62 1.94
N GLY A 34 0.08 20.55 3.10
CA GLY A 34 -0.49 19.98 4.31
C GLY A 34 0.26 18.76 4.83
N ASP A 35 -0.41 18.03 5.70
CA ASP A 35 0.16 16.83 6.31
C ASP A 35 0.15 15.67 5.31
N TYR A 36 1.34 15.27 4.85
CA TYR A 36 1.51 14.20 3.86
C TYR A 36 1.01 12.83 4.34
N HIS A 37 0.88 12.59 5.65
CA HIS A 37 0.31 11.35 6.20
C HIS A 37 -1.19 11.20 5.89
N TYR A 38 -1.90 12.31 5.63
CA TYR A 38 -3.33 12.31 5.35
C TYR A 38 -3.68 12.43 3.86
N VAL A 39 -2.69 12.60 3.01
CA VAL A 39 -2.93 12.74 1.56
C VAL A 39 -3.37 11.42 0.93
N GLY A 40 -3.04 10.33 1.60
CA GLY A 40 -3.23 9.00 1.06
C GLY A 40 -2.25 8.70 -0.07
N GLY A 41 -2.39 7.53 -0.67
CA GLY A 41 -1.52 7.08 -1.75
C GLY A 41 -2.16 5.94 -2.52
N ASN A 42 -1.44 5.44 -3.50
CA ASN A 42 -1.82 4.26 -4.26
C ASN A 42 -0.57 3.60 -4.87
N ASP A 43 -0.75 2.38 -5.37
CA ASP A 43 0.34 1.59 -5.94
C ASP A 43 1.11 2.30 -7.07
N ARG A 44 0.42 3.13 -7.88
CA ARG A 44 1.07 3.87 -8.97
C ARG A 44 1.97 4.96 -8.45
N MET A 45 1.55 5.68 -7.41
CA MET A 45 2.37 6.70 -6.76
C MET A 45 3.65 6.07 -6.18
N ALA A 46 3.51 4.97 -5.45
CA ALA A 46 4.64 4.21 -4.91
C ALA A 46 5.58 3.72 -6.04
N ALA A 47 5.04 3.14 -7.11
CA ALA A 47 5.84 2.67 -8.24
C ALA A 47 6.57 3.81 -8.96
N ILE A 48 5.93 4.97 -9.15
CA ILE A 48 6.56 6.16 -9.76
C ILE A 48 7.72 6.62 -8.89
N PHE A 49 7.51 6.80 -7.58
CA PHE A 49 8.56 7.22 -6.66
C PHE A 49 9.74 6.23 -6.68
N LEU A 50 9.46 4.94 -6.51
CA LEU A 50 10.50 3.92 -6.47
C LEU A 50 11.22 3.73 -7.80
N SER A 51 10.60 4.09 -8.93
CA SER A 51 11.23 4.08 -10.25
C SER A 51 12.31 5.16 -10.43
N THR A 52 12.34 6.14 -9.55
CA THR A 52 13.37 7.20 -9.53
C THR A 52 14.70 6.75 -8.90
N TRP A 53 14.84 5.48 -8.55
CA TRP A 53 16.00 4.92 -7.85
C TRP A 53 16.24 5.46 -6.44
N SER A 54 15.24 6.08 -5.84
CA SER A 54 15.31 6.52 -4.44
C SER A 54 15.42 5.32 -3.50
N GLY A 55 14.81 4.20 -3.89
CA GLY A 55 14.80 2.99 -3.11
C GLY A 55 13.99 3.12 -1.81
N MET A 56 14.13 2.13 -0.93
CA MET A 56 13.51 2.09 0.39
C MET A 56 14.55 1.83 1.46
N THR A 57 14.49 2.57 2.55
CA THR A 57 15.26 2.29 3.77
C THR A 57 14.47 1.42 4.75
N THR A 58 15.07 1.07 5.88
CA THR A 58 14.40 0.27 6.92
C THR A 58 13.58 1.15 7.86
N GLU A 59 12.60 0.55 8.51
CA GLU A 59 11.82 1.18 9.58
C GLU A 59 12.70 1.64 10.74
N ASP A 60 13.78 0.91 11.08
CA ASP A 60 14.75 1.31 12.09
C ASP A 60 15.52 2.60 11.73
N ASP A 61 15.73 2.85 10.44
CA ASP A 61 16.48 4.03 9.96
C ASP A 61 15.59 5.28 9.85
N VAL A 62 14.34 5.11 9.45
CA VAL A 62 13.32 6.16 9.34
C VAL A 62 11.99 5.61 9.88
N PRO A 63 11.80 5.63 11.21
CA PRO A 63 10.63 5.02 11.81
C PRO A 63 9.35 5.82 11.58
N LEU A 64 8.23 5.10 11.35
CA LEU A 64 6.91 5.70 11.30
C LEU A 64 6.54 6.27 12.68
N PRO A 65 6.16 7.54 12.78
CA PRO A 65 5.74 8.12 14.06
C PRO A 65 4.53 7.37 14.63
N THR A 66 4.70 6.82 15.84
CA THR A 66 3.62 6.07 16.53
C THR A 66 2.62 6.98 17.24
N ASP A 67 3.05 8.20 17.52
CA ASP A 67 2.24 9.21 18.20
C ASP A 67 1.49 10.08 17.18
N SER A 68 0.18 10.18 17.35
CA SER A 68 -0.67 11.00 16.48
C SER A 68 -0.31 12.49 16.53
N SER A 69 0.27 12.99 17.65
CA SER A 69 0.76 14.36 17.73
C SER A 69 1.98 14.61 16.84
N HIS A 70 2.82 13.61 16.68
CA HIS A 70 3.97 13.69 15.78
C HIS A 70 3.55 13.58 14.30
N ARG A 71 2.52 12.80 13.99
CA ARG A 71 1.97 12.73 12.62
C ARG A 71 1.34 14.04 12.16
N GLN A 72 0.86 14.86 13.10
CA GLN A 72 0.31 16.19 12.81
C GLN A 72 1.37 17.29 12.82
N ASN A 73 2.59 16.97 13.23
CA ASN A 73 3.65 17.96 13.34
C ASN A 73 4.44 18.06 12.04
N LEU A 74 4.04 18.99 11.19
CA LEU A 74 4.70 19.32 9.91
C LEU A 74 6.17 19.77 10.05
N THR A 75 6.70 19.83 11.27
CA THR A 75 8.09 20.21 11.55
C THR A 75 9.06 19.03 11.58
N ILE A 76 8.59 17.80 11.49
CA ILE A 76 9.48 16.63 11.37
C ILE A 76 10.13 16.71 9.99
N GLN A 77 11.41 17.00 9.99
CA GLN A 77 12.23 16.98 8.79
C GLN A 77 13.15 15.76 8.84
N ILE A 78 12.95 14.85 7.89
CA ILE A 78 13.90 13.77 7.68
C ILE A 78 15.07 14.34 6.86
N PRO A 79 16.32 14.17 7.31
CA PRO A 79 17.48 14.69 6.58
C PRO A 79 17.51 14.16 5.14
N ASP A 80 17.85 15.02 4.18
CA ASP A 80 17.95 14.67 2.76
C ASP A 80 18.92 13.50 2.51
N SER A 81 19.93 13.34 3.35
CA SER A 81 20.86 12.20 3.28
C SER A 81 20.19 10.84 3.43
N LYS A 82 18.97 10.78 4.01
CA LYS A 82 18.19 9.57 4.14
C LYS A 82 17.43 9.19 2.87
N ALA A 83 17.18 10.13 1.98
CA ALA A 83 16.40 9.91 0.75
C ALA A 83 16.93 8.77 -0.11
N TYR A 84 18.26 8.57 -0.10
CA TYR A 84 18.94 7.57 -0.94
C TYR A 84 19.68 6.50 -0.12
N ASN A 85 19.45 6.46 1.18
CA ASN A 85 20.01 5.43 2.06
C ASN A 85 19.16 4.14 1.97
N ALA A 86 19.19 3.47 0.81
CA ALA A 86 18.28 2.41 0.49
C ALA A 86 18.88 1.02 0.71
N VAL A 87 18.09 0.11 1.27
CA VAL A 87 18.38 -1.33 1.41
C VAL A 87 17.66 -2.17 0.34
N ALA A 88 16.69 -1.59 -0.34
CA ALA A 88 15.93 -2.23 -1.40
C ALA A 88 15.58 -1.25 -2.52
N TYR A 89 15.55 -1.76 -3.75
CA TYR A 89 15.19 -1.00 -4.95
C TYR A 89 14.10 -1.71 -5.73
N LEU A 90 13.19 -0.94 -6.31
CA LEU A 90 12.20 -1.46 -7.24
C LEU A 90 12.89 -1.91 -8.54
N LYS A 91 12.86 -3.21 -8.81
CA LYS A 91 13.43 -3.76 -10.04
C LYS A 91 12.51 -3.55 -11.25
N ASN A 92 11.23 -3.81 -11.05
CA ASN A 92 10.17 -3.57 -12.02
C ASN A 92 8.81 -3.49 -11.32
N ALA A 93 7.83 -2.91 -12.00
CA ALA A 93 6.43 -2.92 -11.57
C ALA A 93 5.55 -3.22 -12.78
N SER A 94 4.49 -3.98 -12.57
CA SER A 94 3.49 -4.26 -13.58
C SER A 94 2.08 -4.06 -13.03
N PHE A 95 1.20 -3.54 -13.85
CA PHE A 95 -0.20 -3.34 -13.50
C PHE A 95 -1.07 -4.19 -14.44
N SER A 96 -1.96 -4.97 -13.86
CA SER A 96 -2.84 -5.87 -14.61
C SER A 96 -4.29 -5.64 -14.23
N LYS A 97 -5.21 -5.89 -15.16
CA LYS A 97 -6.62 -6.02 -14.82
C LYS A 97 -6.81 -7.24 -13.95
N TYR A 98 -7.71 -7.11 -12.98
CA TYR A 98 -8.07 -8.24 -12.15
C TYR A 98 -8.70 -9.37 -12.98
N SER A 99 -8.20 -10.58 -12.80
CA SER A 99 -8.90 -11.83 -12.99
C SER A 99 -8.42 -12.82 -11.93
N LYS A 100 -9.26 -13.77 -11.56
CA LYS A 100 -8.94 -14.76 -10.52
C LYS A 100 -7.72 -15.61 -10.91
N GLU A 101 -7.67 -16.03 -12.17
CA GLU A 101 -6.58 -16.84 -12.73
C GLU A 101 -5.27 -16.05 -12.77
N ARG A 102 -5.33 -14.81 -13.25
CA ARG A 102 -4.16 -13.94 -13.32
C ARG A 102 -3.60 -13.62 -11.93
N MET A 103 -4.47 -13.39 -10.94
CA MET A 103 -4.05 -13.17 -9.56
C MET A 103 -3.29 -14.38 -9.01
N LYS A 104 -3.83 -15.58 -9.20
CA LYS A 104 -3.16 -16.82 -8.77
C LYS A 104 -1.82 -17.03 -9.46
N GLU A 105 -1.74 -16.76 -10.76
CA GLU A 105 -0.48 -16.81 -11.52
C GLU A 105 0.56 -15.84 -10.95
N MET A 106 0.18 -14.60 -10.68
CA MET A 106 1.07 -13.60 -10.10
C MET A 106 1.54 -14.01 -8.70
N LEU A 107 0.65 -14.53 -7.86
CA LEU A 107 1.02 -15.02 -6.52
C LEU A 107 1.99 -16.18 -6.56
N LEU A 108 1.86 -17.08 -7.53
CA LEU A 108 2.80 -18.20 -7.71
C LEU A 108 4.18 -17.73 -8.17
N ASN A 109 4.25 -16.68 -8.99
CA ASN A 109 5.49 -16.16 -9.56
C ASN A 109 6.17 -15.12 -8.66
N ASP A 110 5.37 -14.21 -8.08
CA ASP A 110 5.87 -13.00 -7.41
C ASP A 110 5.62 -13.03 -5.88
N HIS A 111 4.91 -14.05 -5.38
CA HIS A 111 4.59 -14.30 -3.97
C HIS A 111 3.64 -13.31 -3.28
N ALA A 112 3.50 -12.11 -3.79
CA ALA A 112 2.59 -11.09 -3.25
C ALA A 112 2.11 -10.14 -4.34
N VAL A 113 0.87 -9.66 -4.21
CA VAL A 113 0.26 -8.74 -5.17
C VAL A 113 -0.49 -7.65 -4.41
N SER A 114 -0.18 -6.39 -4.70
CA SER A 114 -0.94 -5.27 -4.17
C SER A 114 -2.24 -5.07 -4.92
N ILE A 115 -3.32 -4.82 -4.19
CA ILE A 115 -4.64 -4.53 -4.75
C ILE A 115 -5.29 -3.34 -4.05
N MET A 116 -6.12 -2.63 -4.80
CA MET A 116 -7.02 -1.62 -4.24
C MET A 116 -8.41 -2.21 -4.03
N LEU A 117 -9.02 -1.95 -2.89
CA LEU A 117 -10.37 -2.39 -2.56
C LEU A 117 -11.19 -1.30 -1.86
N CYS A 118 -12.50 -1.51 -1.78
CA CYS A 118 -13.38 -0.69 -0.96
C CYS A 118 -13.45 -1.30 0.42
N MET A 119 -12.87 -0.66 1.43
CA MET A 119 -12.87 -1.13 2.80
C MET A 119 -13.88 -0.35 3.64
N TYR A 120 -14.86 -1.07 4.20
CA TYR A 120 -15.86 -0.57 5.13
C TYR A 120 -16.04 -1.59 6.25
N GLU A 121 -15.71 -1.23 7.46
CA GLU A 121 -15.71 -2.10 8.65
C GLU A 121 -17.02 -2.86 8.87
N SER A 122 -18.14 -2.28 8.47
CA SER A 122 -19.46 -2.91 8.58
C SER A 122 -19.62 -4.22 7.78
N TYR A 123 -18.68 -4.53 6.88
CA TYR A 123 -18.63 -5.77 6.10
C TYR A 123 -17.53 -6.74 6.55
N ALA A 124 -16.78 -6.38 7.60
CA ALA A 124 -15.81 -7.28 8.22
C ALA A 124 -16.51 -8.13 9.29
N ASN A 125 -16.33 -9.44 9.21
CA ASN A 125 -16.82 -10.35 10.24
C ASN A 125 -15.83 -10.36 11.43
N PRO A 126 -16.21 -9.89 12.63
CA PRO A 126 -15.30 -9.80 13.76
C PRO A 126 -14.84 -11.16 14.29
N ASP A 127 -15.62 -12.24 14.05
CA ASP A 127 -15.32 -13.58 14.56
C ASP A 127 -14.33 -14.34 13.66
N THR A 128 -14.35 -14.08 12.35
CA THR A 128 -13.56 -14.82 11.36
C THR A 128 -12.54 -13.97 10.62
N ALA A 129 -12.56 -12.63 10.82
CA ALA A 129 -11.81 -11.64 10.05
C ALA A 129 -12.08 -11.66 8.53
N ALA A 130 -13.14 -12.38 8.10
CA ALA A 130 -13.52 -12.42 6.69
C ALA A 130 -14.17 -11.11 6.26
N TYR A 131 -13.77 -10.61 5.12
CA TYR A 131 -14.26 -9.35 4.55
C TYR A 131 -14.71 -9.55 3.10
N CYS A 132 -15.88 -9.02 2.76
CA CYS A 132 -16.33 -8.90 1.38
C CYS A 132 -17.27 -7.70 1.22
N TYR A 133 -16.90 -6.76 0.36
CA TYR A 133 -17.80 -5.68 -0.03
C TYR A 133 -18.76 -6.17 -1.14
N PRO A 134 -20.10 -5.95 -1.01
CA PRO A 134 -21.05 -6.47 -1.98
C PRO A 134 -20.84 -5.95 -3.39
N VAL A 135 -20.81 -6.85 -4.38
CA VAL A 135 -20.56 -6.52 -5.80
C VAL A 135 -21.58 -5.53 -6.35
N GLU A 136 -22.85 -5.68 -5.97
CA GLU A 136 -23.94 -4.80 -6.39
C GLU A 136 -23.77 -3.34 -5.95
N LYS A 137 -22.96 -3.12 -4.91
CA LYS A 137 -22.65 -1.77 -4.40
C LYS A 137 -21.35 -1.21 -4.97
N SER A 138 -20.52 -2.05 -5.60
CA SER A 138 -19.16 -1.68 -6.02
C SER A 138 -19.11 -0.82 -7.29
N SER A 139 -20.17 -0.82 -8.11
CA SER A 139 -20.17 -0.13 -9.42
C SER A 139 -20.09 1.40 -9.37
N SER A 140 -20.35 1.99 -8.21
CA SER A 140 -20.38 3.46 -8.02
C SER A 140 -19.35 3.96 -7.00
N ILE A 141 -18.44 3.10 -6.54
CA ILE A 141 -17.53 3.43 -5.44
C ILE A 141 -16.09 3.36 -5.91
N THR A 142 -15.32 4.38 -5.56
CA THR A 142 -13.87 4.40 -5.75
C THR A 142 -13.19 3.60 -4.62
N PRO A 143 -12.25 2.72 -4.92
CA PRO A 143 -11.44 2.06 -3.91
C PRO A 143 -10.78 3.08 -2.96
N ASN A 144 -10.79 2.76 -1.67
CA ASN A 144 -10.32 3.63 -0.60
C ASN A 144 -9.22 3.01 0.26
N HIS A 145 -8.82 1.78 -0.04
CA HIS A 145 -7.82 1.06 0.72
C HIS A 145 -6.93 0.19 -0.17
N VAL A 146 -5.69 0.02 0.23
CA VAL A 146 -4.70 -0.82 -0.45
C VAL A 146 -4.26 -1.93 0.50
N VAL A 147 -4.23 -3.16 0.01
CA VAL A 147 -3.79 -4.32 0.77
C VAL A 147 -2.90 -5.22 -0.07
N THR A 148 -2.13 -6.08 0.58
CA THR A 148 -1.31 -7.07 -0.09
C THR A 148 -1.97 -8.44 -0.02
N VAL A 149 -2.24 -9.04 -1.18
CA VAL A 149 -2.66 -10.43 -1.29
C VAL A 149 -1.42 -11.31 -1.25
N VAL A 150 -1.40 -12.29 -0.36
CA VAL A 150 -0.26 -13.19 -0.14
C VAL A 150 -0.61 -14.66 -0.40
N GLY A 151 -1.87 -14.95 -0.73
CA GLY A 151 -2.32 -16.31 -1.01
C GLY A 151 -3.82 -16.40 -1.25
N TRP A 152 -4.32 -17.63 -1.29
CA TRP A 152 -5.75 -17.91 -1.40
C TRP A 152 -6.10 -19.27 -0.79
N ASP A 153 -7.38 -19.45 -0.48
CA ASP A 153 -7.99 -20.74 -0.13
C ASP A 153 -9.29 -20.89 -0.91
N ASP A 154 -9.34 -21.80 -1.87
CA ASP A 154 -10.54 -22.05 -2.69
C ASP A 154 -11.66 -22.75 -1.91
N THR A 155 -11.37 -23.30 -0.73
CA THR A 155 -12.30 -24.02 0.12
C THR A 155 -12.81 -23.21 1.31
N TYR A 156 -12.31 -21.98 1.48
CA TYR A 156 -12.75 -21.13 2.57
C TYR A 156 -14.25 -20.88 2.50
N SER A 157 -14.97 -21.26 3.58
CA SER A 157 -16.43 -21.26 3.54
C SER A 157 -17.01 -19.85 3.40
N LYS A 158 -17.94 -19.68 2.48
CA LYS A 158 -18.74 -18.46 2.33
C LYS A 158 -19.49 -18.07 3.59
N ASN A 159 -19.81 -19.03 4.46
CA ASN A 159 -20.51 -18.78 5.72
C ASN A 159 -19.68 -18.04 6.76
N ASN A 160 -18.37 -17.88 6.53
CA ASN A 160 -17.49 -17.08 7.35
C ASN A 160 -17.63 -15.58 7.08
N PHE A 161 -18.26 -15.20 5.98
CA PHE A 161 -18.56 -13.80 5.66
C PHE A 161 -19.88 -13.35 6.27
N LEU A 162 -20.01 -12.05 6.50
CA LEU A 162 -21.30 -11.52 6.98
C LEU A 162 -22.40 -11.70 5.93
N PRO A 163 -23.65 -11.99 6.34
CA PRO A 163 -24.79 -12.10 5.42
C PRO A 163 -24.98 -10.87 4.53
N ALA A 164 -24.68 -9.68 5.07
CA ALA A 164 -24.75 -8.40 4.32
C ALA A 164 -23.77 -8.31 3.14
N SER A 165 -22.74 -9.15 3.10
CA SER A 165 -21.77 -9.24 2.01
C SER A 165 -22.28 -10.02 0.79
N ASN A 166 -23.37 -10.79 0.95
CA ASN A 166 -24.02 -11.57 -0.11
C ASN A 166 -23.06 -12.49 -0.90
N VAL A 167 -22.13 -13.15 -0.20
CA VAL A 167 -21.17 -14.09 -0.80
C VAL A 167 -21.88 -15.38 -1.21
N THR A 168 -21.78 -15.76 -2.47
CA THR A 168 -22.53 -16.88 -3.06
C THR A 168 -21.72 -18.16 -3.25
N SER A 169 -20.39 -18.08 -3.20
CA SER A 169 -19.48 -19.24 -3.40
C SER A 169 -18.39 -19.27 -2.37
N ASP A 170 -17.85 -20.45 -2.09
CA ASP A 170 -16.65 -20.62 -1.29
C ASP A 170 -15.41 -20.05 -1.98
N GLY A 171 -14.39 -19.79 -1.20
CA GLY A 171 -13.08 -19.27 -1.58
C GLY A 171 -12.81 -17.87 -1.08
N ALA A 172 -11.56 -17.63 -0.71
CA ALA A 172 -11.08 -16.32 -0.24
C ALA A 172 -9.64 -16.05 -0.67
N TRP A 173 -9.31 -14.77 -0.78
CA TRP A 173 -7.93 -14.28 -0.82
C TRP A 173 -7.41 -14.09 0.59
N ILE A 174 -6.14 -14.43 0.81
CA ILE A 174 -5.44 -14.18 2.08
C ILE A 174 -4.70 -12.84 1.92
N ILE A 175 -5.02 -11.88 2.77
CA ILE A 175 -4.47 -10.52 2.74
C ILE A 175 -3.67 -10.20 4.01
N LYS A 176 -2.71 -9.32 3.84
CA LYS A 176 -1.92 -8.71 4.90
C LYS A 176 -2.09 -7.20 4.87
#